data_6752d50df93cb6b3ea7674891f9e405a
#
_entry.id   6752d50df93cb6b3ea7674891f9e405a
#
_cell.length_a   1.000
_cell.length_b   1.000
_cell.length_c   1.000
_cell.angle_alpha   90.00
_cell.angle_beta   90.00
_cell.angle_gamma   90.00
#
_symmetry.space_group_name_H-M   'P 1'
#
loop_
_entity.id
_entity.type
_entity.pdbx_description
1 polymer ?
#
loop_
_entity_poly.entity_id
_entity_poly.type
_entity_poly.pdbx_seq_one_letter_code
_entity_poly.pdbx_strand_id
1 'polypeptide(L)'
;MGEQSVSLMMLARFFQQIGTQYGMPCGTGYERRALVVDYAEQITDVSVLAMNRSEEELYDLVLITAEGILYGAVSIRRLLLAVADVRAEMAIFMNPLTGLPGNRIIDERLYQLLQLDFFSVLYIDLDHFKSYNDSYGFKMGDQLIQATANLLRKLFVFPEAFLGHIGGDDFIAILDHHDFRYVCEEVITDFEKIKRMFYNQDDLDNQYVLGEGRTGLNRPIPLVSVSIAVVTNHRQQYENID
;
A
#
# COMPACT_ATOMS: atom_id res chain seq x y z
N MET A 1 2.16 -2.48 11.82
CA MET A 1 1.69 -1.35 12.68
C MET A 1 1.22 -0.13 11.89
N GLY A 2 1.63 0.10 10.65
CA GLY A 2 1.26 1.30 9.88
C GLY A 2 -0.23 1.45 9.57
N GLU A 3 -0.91 0.41 9.11
CA GLU A 3 -2.35 0.47 8.83
C GLU A 3 -3.21 0.59 10.09
N GLN A 4 -2.81 -0.05 11.19
CA GLN A 4 -3.53 0.07 12.47
C GLN A 4 -3.38 1.46 13.09
N SER A 5 -2.22 2.12 12.98
CA SER A 5 -1.98 3.41 13.61
C SER A 5 -2.71 4.57 12.91
N VAL A 6 -2.82 4.55 11.58
CA VAL A 6 -3.58 5.58 10.82
C VAL A 6 -5.07 5.43 11.07
N SER A 7 -5.58 4.20 11.10
CA SER A 7 -7.00 3.90 11.37
C SER A 7 -7.41 4.28 12.80
N LEU A 8 -6.57 3.99 13.81
CA LEU A 8 -6.80 4.35 15.22
C LEU A 8 -6.78 5.87 15.45
N MET A 9 -5.85 6.59 14.85
CA MET A 9 -5.79 8.06 14.99
C MET A 9 -6.99 8.75 14.34
N MET A 10 -7.50 8.25 13.22
CA MET A 10 -8.69 8.79 12.55
C MET A 10 -9.97 8.52 13.33
N LEU A 11 -10.15 7.31 13.86
CA LEU A 11 -11.26 6.99 14.75
C LEU A 11 -11.24 7.88 16.02
N ALA A 12 -10.10 8.06 16.64
CA ALA A 12 -9.95 8.91 17.82
C ALA A 12 -10.32 10.38 17.54
N ARG A 13 -9.90 10.96 16.41
CA ARG A 13 -10.30 12.31 15.99
C ARG A 13 -11.77 12.40 15.67
N PHE A 14 -12.33 11.40 15.01
CA PHE A 14 -13.75 11.33 14.67
C PHE A 14 -14.62 11.29 15.93
N PHE A 15 -14.24 10.52 16.96
CA PHE A 15 -14.97 10.43 18.22
C PHE A 15 -14.82 11.66 19.10
N GLN A 16 -13.71 12.37 19.09
CA GLN A 16 -13.59 13.68 19.76
C GLN A 16 -14.55 14.73 19.19
N GLN A 17 -14.92 14.64 17.92
CA GLN A 17 -15.90 15.53 17.30
C GLN A 17 -17.37 15.14 17.60
N ILE A 18 -17.64 13.88 17.99
CA ILE A 18 -19.01 13.37 18.27
C ILE A 18 -19.36 13.47 19.77
N GLY A 19 -18.36 13.57 20.63
CA GLY A 19 -18.56 13.64 22.08
C GLY A 19 -19.45 14.79 22.49
N THR A 20 -20.57 14.46 23.13
CA THR A 20 -21.53 15.34 23.84
C THR A 20 -22.74 15.79 23.03
N GLN A 21 -23.65 14.88 22.72
CA GLN A 21 -25.10 15.20 22.71
C GLN A 21 -25.88 13.90 22.51
N TYR A 22 -26.48 13.38 23.59
CA TYR A 22 -27.76 12.72 23.63
C TYR A 22 -27.86 11.82 24.88
N GLY A 23 -28.32 12.38 26.00
CA GLY A 23 -28.92 11.61 27.06
C GLY A 23 -30.33 11.19 26.58
N MET A 24 -30.49 9.93 26.19
CA MET A 24 -31.81 9.34 26.02
C MET A 24 -32.12 8.42 27.20
N PRO A 25 -33.33 8.51 27.81
CA PRO A 25 -33.75 7.56 28.82
C PRO A 25 -34.02 6.19 28.17
N CYS A 26 -33.48 5.13 28.77
CA CYS A 26 -33.74 3.76 28.40
C CYS A 26 -35.23 3.45 28.66
N GLY A 27 -36.05 3.51 27.61
CA GLY A 27 -37.47 3.10 27.65
C GLY A 27 -37.61 1.61 27.41
N THR A 28 -38.29 0.95 28.33
CA THR A 28 -38.64 -0.48 28.33
C THR A 28 -39.42 -0.84 27.08
N GLY A 29 -38.96 -1.89 26.34
CA GLY A 29 -39.89 -2.69 25.56
C GLY A 29 -39.64 -2.96 24.10
N TYR A 30 -38.41 -2.96 23.61
CA TYR A 30 -38.04 -3.63 22.35
C TYR A 30 -36.63 -4.19 22.49
N GLU A 31 -36.51 -5.52 22.44
CA GLU A 31 -35.21 -6.22 22.33
C GLU A 31 -34.62 -6.03 20.91
N ARG A 32 -34.32 -4.80 20.54
CA ARG A 32 -33.47 -4.56 19.40
C ARG A 32 -32.05 -4.79 19.87
N ARG A 33 -31.38 -5.78 19.29
CA ARG A 33 -29.96 -6.02 19.53
C ARG A 33 -29.14 -4.91 18.87
N ALA A 34 -28.84 -3.85 19.61
CA ALA A 34 -27.96 -2.81 19.13
C ALA A 34 -26.61 -3.41 18.74
N LEU A 35 -26.08 -3.03 17.59
CA LEU A 35 -24.69 -3.36 17.24
C LEU A 35 -23.78 -2.59 18.20
N VAL A 36 -23.01 -3.35 18.99
CA VAL A 36 -22.02 -2.81 19.93
C VAL A 36 -20.65 -3.23 19.43
N VAL A 37 -19.75 -2.27 19.29
CA VAL A 37 -18.37 -2.47 18.80
C VAL A 37 -17.38 -1.86 19.77
N ASP A 38 -16.17 -2.40 19.81
CA ASP A 38 -15.09 -1.79 20.58
C ASP A 38 -14.48 -0.60 19.82
N TYR A 39 -14.04 0.39 20.58
CA TYR A 39 -13.35 1.57 20.06
C TYR A 39 -12.10 1.23 19.20
N ALA A 40 -11.46 0.10 19.47
CA ALA A 40 -10.27 -0.35 18.75
C ALA A 40 -10.60 -1.04 17.41
N GLU A 41 -11.86 -1.35 17.11
CA GLU A 41 -12.24 -1.99 15.85
C GLU A 41 -12.05 -1.05 14.65
N GLN A 42 -11.72 -1.62 13.51
CA GLN A 42 -11.53 -0.85 12.27
C GLN A 42 -12.87 -0.36 11.73
N ILE A 43 -12.92 0.91 11.32
CA ILE A 43 -14.16 1.55 10.82
C ILE A 43 -14.73 0.82 9.59
N THR A 44 -13.88 0.25 8.74
CA THR A 44 -14.27 -0.57 7.58
C THR A 44 -15.02 -1.82 8.01
N ASP A 45 -14.53 -2.53 9.01
CA ASP A 45 -15.15 -3.75 9.52
C ASP A 45 -16.47 -3.45 10.24
N VAL A 46 -16.48 -2.38 11.05
CA VAL A 46 -17.70 -1.86 11.66
C VAL A 46 -18.75 -1.51 10.61
N SER A 47 -18.35 -0.91 9.49
CA SER A 47 -19.27 -0.58 8.40
C SER A 47 -19.88 -1.82 7.76
N VAL A 48 -19.09 -2.89 7.55
CA VAL A 48 -19.58 -4.17 7.03
C VAL A 48 -20.55 -4.82 8.01
N LEU A 49 -20.23 -4.87 9.30
CA LEU A 49 -21.13 -5.38 10.34
C LEU A 49 -22.44 -4.59 10.38
N ALA A 50 -22.37 -3.27 10.30
CA ALA A 50 -23.54 -2.40 10.32
C ALA A 50 -24.44 -2.59 9.11
N MET A 51 -23.89 -2.81 7.92
CA MET A 51 -24.64 -3.02 6.67
C MET A 51 -25.20 -4.43 6.52
N ASN A 52 -24.70 -5.41 7.26
CA ASN A 52 -25.22 -6.78 7.27
C ASN A 52 -26.38 -7.00 8.24
N ARG A 53 -26.86 -5.94 8.89
CA ARG A 53 -28.06 -6.00 9.75
C ARG A 53 -29.34 -6.15 8.93
N SER A 54 -30.45 -6.53 9.61
CA SER A 54 -31.77 -6.56 8.98
C SER A 54 -32.19 -5.15 8.48
N GLU A 55 -33.11 -5.10 7.50
CA GLU A 55 -33.62 -3.83 6.98
C GLU A 55 -34.22 -2.94 8.07
N GLU A 56 -34.84 -3.55 9.09
CA GLU A 56 -35.44 -2.84 10.23
C GLU A 56 -34.40 -2.19 11.15
N GLU A 57 -33.20 -2.79 11.24
CA GLU A 57 -32.11 -2.34 12.10
C GLU A 57 -31.03 -1.53 11.34
N LEU A 58 -31.14 -1.46 10.01
CA LEU A 58 -30.12 -0.87 9.14
C LEU A 58 -29.79 0.58 9.51
N TYR A 59 -30.78 1.33 9.98
CA TYR A 59 -30.62 2.74 10.35
C TYR A 59 -30.39 2.97 11.85
N ASP A 60 -30.38 1.89 12.66
CA ASP A 60 -30.13 2.02 14.08
C ASP A 60 -28.67 2.45 14.34
N LEU A 61 -28.47 3.15 15.45
CA LEU A 61 -27.13 3.60 15.86
C LEU A 61 -26.23 2.40 16.14
N VAL A 62 -24.95 2.56 15.84
CA VAL A 62 -23.88 1.67 16.32
C VAL A 62 -23.38 2.23 17.64
N LEU A 63 -23.39 1.43 18.68
CA LEU A 63 -22.87 1.77 20.00
C LEU A 63 -21.38 1.43 20.06
N ILE A 64 -20.60 2.32 20.64
CA ILE A 64 -19.15 2.18 20.74
C ILE A 64 -18.79 2.09 22.21
N THR A 65 -18.00 1.08 22.53
CA THR A 65 -17.47 0.85 23.88
C THR A 65 -15.95 1.01 23.90
N ALA A 66 -15.43 1.48 25.02
CA ALA A 66 -14.02 1.44 25.35
C ALA A 66 -13.88 0.76 26.72
N GLU A 67 -13.08 -0.30 26.81
CA GLU A 67 -12.92 -1.10 28.04
C GLU A 67 -14.26 -1.58 28.64
N GLY A 68 -15.22 -1.90 27.78
CA GLY A 68 -16.56 -2.35 28.18
C GLY A 68 -17.50 -1.25 28.67
N ILE A 69 -17.10 0.02 28.67
CA ILE A 69 -17.92 1.17 29.04
C ILE A 69 -18.43 1.86 27.78
N LEU A 70 -19.69 2.28 27.76
CA LEU A 70 -20.27 3.01 26.64
C LEU A 70 -19.51 4.33 26.42
N TYR A 71 -18.82 4.43 25.29
CA TYR A 71 -18.06 5.61 24.88
C TYR A 71 -18.88 6.59 24.06
N GLY A 72 -19.77 6.06 23.18
CA GLY A 72 -20.61 6.87 22.32
C GLY A 72 -21.49 6.06 21.37
N ALA A 73 -22.12 6.77 20.44
CA ALA A 73 -22.92 6.14 19.39
C ALA A 73 -22.72 6.88 18.07
N VAL A 74 -22.75 6.14 16.95
CA VAL A 74 -22.60 6.69 15.62
C VAL A 74 -23.77 6.27 14.74
N SER A 75 -24.29 7.20 13.93
CA SER A 75 -25.31 6.90 12.93
C SER A 75 -24.66 6.29 11.68
N ILE A 76 -25.41 5.43 10.97
CA ILE A 76 -24.96 4.82 9.72
C ILE A 76 -24.50 5.86 8.71
N ARG A 77 -25.23 6.97 8.58
CA ARG A 77 -24.82 8.06 7.67
C ARG A 77 -23.41 8.58 7.99
N ARG A 78 -23.11 8.82 9.27
CA ARG A 78 -21.79 9.32 9.69
C ARG A 78 -20.71 8.25 9.51
N LEU A 79 -21.04 7.00 9.82
CA LEU A 79 -20.14 5.86 9.61
C LEU A 79 -19.76 5.74 8.14
N LEU A 80 -20.74 5.80 7.22
CA LEU A 80 -20.47 5.71 5.77
C LEU A 80 -19.68 6.91 5.24
N LEU A 81 -19.96 8.12 5.72
CA LEU A 81 -19.16 9.30 5.36
C LEU A 81 -17.72 9.15 5.82
N ALA A 82 -17.49 8.71 7.05
CA ALA A 82 -16.14 8.48 7.56
C ALA A 82 -15.40 7.38 6.80
N VAL A 83 -16.08 6.29 6.41
CA VAL A 83 -15.48 5.25 5.54
C VAL A 83 -15.13 5.83 4.17
N ALA A 84 -15.98 6.69 3.60
CA ALA A 84 -15.70 7.34 2.33
C ALA A 84 -14.49 8.28 2.43
N ASP A 85 -14.39 9.05 3.51
CA ASP A 85 -13.24 9.94 3.76
C ASP A 85 -11.94 9.14 3.92
N VAL A 86 -11.95 8.07 4.72
CA VAL A 86 -10.79 7.16 4.90
C VAL A 86 -10.37 6.54 3.57
N ARG A 87 -11.33 6.07 2.76
CA ARG A 87 -11.00 5.50 1.43
C ARG A 87 -10.45 6.55 0.47
N ALA A 88 -10.99 7.78 0.50
CA ALA A 88 -10.46 8.88 -0.32
C ALA A 88 -9.04 9.25 0.09
N GLU A 89 -8.75 9.34 1.38
CA GLU A 89 -7.39 9.59 1.88
C GLU A 89 -6.44 8.45 1.54
N MET A 90 -6.85 7.18 1.72
CA MET A 90 -6.03 6.03 1.31
C MET A 90 -5.74 6.05 -0.19
N ALA A 91 -6.73 6.39 -1.03
CA ALA A 91 -6.53 6.48 -2.48
C ALA A 91 -5.49 7.55 -2.88
N ILE A 92 -5.35 8.63 -2.09
CA ILE A 92 -4.34 9.68 -2.32
C ILE A 92 -2.91 9.19 -1.98
N PHE A 93 -2.79 8.24 -1.04
CA PHE A 93 -1.49 7.77 -0.55
C PHE A 93 -0.97 6.52 -1.24
N MET A 94 -1.83 5.86 -2.01
CA MET A 94 -1.45 4.66 -2.77
C MET A 94 -1.16 5.01 -4.23
N ASN A 95 -0.20 4.34 -4.83
CA ASN A 95 0.04 4.46 -6.26
C ASN A 95 -1.17 3.90 -7.04
N PRO A 96 -1.78 4.69 -7.94
CA PRO A 96 -3.03 4.30 -8.61
C PRO A 96 -2.86 3.12 -9.57
N LEU A 97 -1.66 2.89 -10.12
CA LEU A 97 -1.40 1.81 -11.07
C LEU A 97 -1.21 0.48 -10.34
N THR A 98 -0.45 0.48 -9.27
CA THR A 98 -0.05 -0.76 -8.58
C THR A 98 -0.81 -1.00 -7.28
N GLY A 99 -1.42 0.04 -6.69
CA GLY A 99 -2.02 -0.05 -5.36
C GLY A 99 -1.00 -0.31 -4.24
N LEU A 100 0.28 -0.04 -4.48
CA LEU A 100 1.32 -0.03 -3.45
C LEU A 100 1.35 1.32 -2.74
N PRO A 101 1.83 1.39 -1.49
CA PRO A 101 2.15 2.65 -0.82
C PRO A 101 2.96 3.59 -1.70
N GLY A 102 2.48 4.85 -1.82
CA GLY A 102 3.17 5.91 -2.56
C GLY A 102 4.07 6.76 -1.68
N ASN A 103 4.62 7.85 -2.25
CA ASN A 103 5.70 8.65 -1.66
C ASN A 103 5.45 9.08 -0.22
N ARG A 104 4.24 9.52 0.13
CA ARG A 104 3.96 9.96 1.50
C ARG A 104 4.13 8.84 2.54
N ILE A 105 3.62 7.65 2.25
CA ILE A 105 3.78 6.51 3.16
C ILE A 105 5.25 6.04 3.17
N ILE A 106 5.91 6.09 2.02
CA ILE A 106 7.34 5.79 1.89
C ILE A 106 8.15 6.71 2.80
N ASP A 107 7.94 8.03 2.74
CA ASP A 107 8.62 9.02 3.57
C ASP A 107 8.40 8.76 5.06
N GLU A 108 7.14 8.52 5.46
CA GLU A 108 6.80 8.19 6.86
C GLU A 108 7.55 6.92 7.33
N ARG A 109 7.69 5.91 6.45
CA ARG A 109 8.43 4.69 6.76
C ARG A 109 9.93 4.92 6.85
N LEU A 110 10.49 5.72 5.95
CA LEU A 110 11.92 6.08 5.98
C LEU A 110 12.26 6.83 7.26
N TYR A 111 11.43 7.78 7.72
CA TYR A 111 11.63 8.45 9.02
C TYR A 111 11.61 7.47 10.20
N GLN A 112 10.75 6.45 10.17
CA GLN A 112 10.70 5.42 11.22
C GLN A 112 11.94 4.53 11.25
N LEU A 113 12.63 4.32 10.10
CA LEU A 113 13.84 3.51 10.01
C LEU A 113 14.98 4.03 10.89
N LEU A 114 15.10 5.34 11.04
CA LEU A 114 16.16 5.95 11.87
C LEU A 114 16.09 5.54 13.34
N GLN A 115 14.96 4.94 13.76
CA GLN A 115 14.74 4.42 15.12
C GLN A 115 15.03 2.92 15.22
N LEU A 116 15.34 2.23 14.11
CA LEU A 116 15.59 0.79 14.11
C LEU A 116 17.08 0.51 14.32
N ASP A 117 17.37 -0.55 15.08
CA ASP A 117 18.74 -1.04 15.29
C ASP A 117 19.35 -1.58 13.99
N PHE A 118 18.53 -2.19 13.13
CA PHE A 118 18.95 -2.79 11.87
C PHE A 118 17.95 -2.46 10.77
N PHE A 119 18.45 -2.07 9.60
CA PHE A 119 17.62 -1.92 8.42
C PHE A 119 18.41 -2.09 7.11
N SER A 120 17.66 -2.45 6.06
CA SER A 120 18.11 -2.37 4.67
C SER A 120 17.01 -1.69 3.84
N VAL A 121 17.40 -0.70 3.05
CA VAL A 121 16.55 -0.03 2.06
C VAL A 121 17.01 -0.48 0.68
N LEU A 122 16.08 -1.03 -0.10
CA LEU A 122 16.30 -1.49 -1.45
C LEU A 122 15.57 -0.55 -2.41
N TYR A 123 16.32 0.12 -3.27
CA TYR A 123 15.79 0.89 -4.38
C TYR A 123 15.82 0.02 -5.63
N ILE A 124 14.68 -0.22 -6.23
CA ILE A 124 14.47 -1.18 -7.32
C ILE A 124 13.98 -0.42 -8.55
N ASP A 125 14.72 -0.48 -9.66
CA ASP A 125 14.47 0.23 -10.90
C ASP A 125 14.43 -0.74 -12.10
N LEU A 126 13.59 -0.43 -13.11
CA LEU A 126 13.54 -1.21 -14.34
C LEU A 126 14.40 -0.57 -15.43
N ASP A 127 15.59 -1.12 -15.63
CA ASP A 127 16.50 -0.65 -16.67
C ASP A 127 15.83 -0.70 -18.06
N HIS A 128 16.06 0.33 -18.85
CA HIS A 128 15.54 0.45 -20.23
C HIS A 128 14.01 0.52 -20.37
N PHE A 129 13.25 0.75 -19.27
CA PHE A 129 11.80 0.76 -19.28
C PHE A 129 11.23 1.82 -20.24
N LYS A 130 11.86 3.00 -20.33
CA LYS A 130 11.47 4.01 -21.32
C LYS A 130 11.51 3.46 -22.74
N SER A 131 12.58 2.74 -23.10
CA SER A 131 12.73 2.17 -24.45
C SER A 131 11.71 1.06 -24.71
N TYR A 132 11.33 0.32 -23.68
CA TYR A 132 10.22 -0.63 -23.75
C TYR A 132 8.90 0.07 -24.09
N ASN A 133 8.57 1.16 -23.38
CA ASN A 133 7.38 1.96 -23.66
C ASN A 133 7.37 2.53 -25.08
N ASP A 134 8.51 3.00 -25.56
CA ASP A 134 8.66 3.52 -26.91
C ASP A 134 8.42 2.44 -27.99
N SER A 135 8.74 1.17 -27.70
CA SER A 135 8.61 0.05 -28.63
C SER A 135 7.26 -0.68 -28.52
N TYR A 136 6.76 -0.90 -27.29
CA TYR A 136 5.58 -1.72 -27.01
C TYR A 136 4.34 -0.90 -26.59
N GLY A 137 4.52 0.40 -26.35
CA GLY A 137 3.49 1.34 -25.93
C GLY A 137 3.22 1.33 -24.43
N PHE A 138 2.70 2.45 -23.90
CA PHE A 138 2.48 2.68 -22.48
C PHE A 138 1.56 1.65 -21.82
N LYS A 139 0.57 1.12 -22.54
CA LYS A 139 -0.34 0.10 -22.01
C LYS A 139 0.41 -1.19 -21.63
N MET A 140 1.37 -1.61 -22.45
CA MET A 140 2.21 -2.77 -22.15
C MET A 140 3.18 -2.46 -21.03
N GLY A 141 3.70 -1.22 -20.96
CA GLY A 141 4.51 -0.77 -19.84
C GLY A 141 3.76 -0.81 -18.51
N ASP A 142 2.53 -0.30 -18.48
CA ASP A 142 1.69 -0.38 -17.28
C ASP A 142 1.47 -1.83 -16.82
N GLN A 143 1.26 -2.75 -17.75
CA GLN A 143 1.12 -4.17 -17.43
C GLN A 143 2.42 -4.78 -16.88
N LEU A 144 3.58 -4.40 -17.42
CA LEU A 144 4.88 -4.83 -16.92
C LEU A 144 5.12 -4.30 -15.50
N ILE A 145 4.82 -3.01 -15.23
CA ILE A 145 4.89 -2.43 -13.87
C ILE A 145 3.97 -3.18 -12.91
N GLN A 146 2.72 -3.46 -13.29
CA GLN A 146 1.79 -4.22 -12.45
C GLN A 146 2.28 -5.64 -12.18
N ALA A 147 2.86 -6.32 -13.18
CA ALA A 147 3.43 -7.64 -13.02
C ALA A 147 4.63 -7.61 -12.07
N THR A 148 5.49 -6.60 -12.20
CA THR A 148 6.62 -6.36 -11.29
C THR A 148 6.14 -6.10 -9.86
N ALA A 149 5.16 -5.22 -9.66
CA ALA A 149 4.57 -4.96 -8.35
C ALA A 149 4.00 -6.23 -7.71
N ASN A 150 3.34 -7.09 -8.50
CA ASN A 150 2.80 -8.36 -8.02
C ASN A 150 3.88 -9.38 -7.68
N LEU A 151 5.00 -9.38 -8.40
CA LEU A 151 6.18 -10.17 -8.05
C LEU A 151 6.76 -9.71 -6.72
N LEU A 152 7.02 -8.41 -6.59
CA LEU A 152 7.61 -7.83 -5.38
C LEU A 152 6.73 -8.05 -4.14
N ARG A 153 5.39 -7.95 -4.26
CA ARG A 153 4.46 -8.26 -3.14
C ARG A 153 4.60 -9.70 -2.61
N LYS A 154 4.95 -10.64 -3.44
CA LYS A 154 5.13 -12.04 -3.02
C LYS A 154 6.42 -12.25 -2.24
N LEU A 155 7.44 -11.45 -2.55
CA LEU A 155 8.77 -11.56 -1.96
C LEU A 155 8.91 -10.68 -0.71
N PHE A 156 8.29 -9.50 -0.71
CA PHE A 156 8.31 -8.56 0.42
C PHE A 156 6.98 -8.63 1.19
N VAL A 157 6.88 -9.58 2.11
CA VAL A 157 5.65 -9.87 2.86
C VAL A 157 5.65 -9.09 4.19
N PHE A 158 4.59 -8.33 4.43
CA PHE A 158 4.35 -7.68 5.72
C PHE A 158 4.06 -8.74 6.81
N PRO A 159 4.56 -8.62 8.08
CA PRO A 159 5.19 -7.43 8.67
C PRO A 159 6.71 -7.30 8.51
N GLU A 160 7.42 -8.33 8.02
CA GLU A 160 8.88 -8.38 7.97
C GLU A 160 9.46 -7.40 6.93
N ALA A 161 8.64 -7.00 5.94
CA ALA A 161 9.08 -6.06 4.91
C ALA A 161 8.00 -5.01 4.61
N PHE A 162 8.45 -3.82 4.20
CA PHE A 162 7.62 -2.80 3.58
C PHE A 162 7.94 -2.73 2.09
N LEU A 163 6.92 -2.52 1.26
CA LEU A 163 7.06 -2.32 -0.18
C LEU A 163 6.27 -1.08 -0.60
N GLY A 164 6.90 -0.18 -1.34
CA GLY A 164 6.32 1.04 -1.89
C GLY A 164 6.59 1.19 -3.39
N HIS A 165 5.82 2.05 -4.06
CA HIS A 165 6.01 2.43 -5.45
C HIS A 165 6.17 3.94 -5.54
N ILE A 166 7.40 4.39 -5.86
CA ILE A 166 7.77 5.80 -5.91
C ILE A 166 7.10 6.47 -7.11
N GLY A 167 7.15 5.83 -8.27
CA GLY A 167 6.52 6.29 -9.50
C GLY A 167 7.26 5.81 -10.74
N GLY A 168 6.58 5.78 -11.88
CA GLY A 168 7.15 5.24 -13.10
C GLY A 168 7.55 3.78 -12.94
N ASP A 169 8.84 3.51 -13.08
CA ASP A 169 9.51 2.20 -12.97
C ASP A 169 10.24 1.98 -11.63
N ASP A 170 10.11 2.95 -10.69
CA ASP A 170 10.85 2.96 -9.42
C ASP A 170 10.05 2.39 -8.25
N PHE A 171 10.59 1.39 -7.56
CA PHE A 171 10.05 0.79 -6.35
C PHE A 171 11.04 0.92 -5.19
N ILE A 172 10.53 0.82 -3.97
CA ILE A 172 11.31 0.78 -2.76
C ILE A 172 10.85 -0.35 -1.86
N ALA A 173 11.79 -1.12 -1.31
CA ALA A 173 11.50 -2.06 -0.26
C ALA A 173 12.36 -1.77 0.98
N ILE A 174 11.82 -2.05 2.16
CA ILE A 174 12.45 -1.79 3.45
C ILE A 174 12.37 -3.06 4.29
N LEU A 175 13.51 -3.50 4.79
CA LEU A 175 13.65 -4.65 5.69
C LEU A 175 14.18 -4.17 7.04
N ASP A 176 13.74 -4.78 8.14
CA ASP A 176 14.23 -4.53 9.50
C ASP A 176 15.46 -5.38 9.86
N HIS A 177 16.18 -5.87 8.85
CA HIS A 177 17.38 -6.70 8.98
C HIS A 177 18.38 -6.46 7.82
N HIS A 178 19.58 -7.07 7.91
CA HIS A 178 20.63 -6.92 6.90
C HIS A 178 20.70 -8.11 5.92
N ASP A 179 19.81 -9.08 6.02
CA ASP A 179 19.80 -10.26 5.12
C ASP A 179 18.95 -9.99 3.88
N PHE A 180 19.49 -9.13 3.00
CA PHE A 180 18.79 -8.70 1.76
C PHE A 180 19.22 -9.48 0.52
N ARG A 181 20.39 -10.17 0.56
CA ARG A 181 21.00 -10.76 -0.66
C ARG A 181 20.08 -11.78 -1.33
N TYR A 182 19.53 -12.67 -0.53
CA TYR A 182 18.67 -13.73 -1.03
C TYR A 182 17.43 -13.17 -1.74
N VAL A 183 16.73 -12.21 -1.14
CA VAL A 183 15.54 -11.61 -1.75
C VAL A 183 15.88 -10.81 -3.02
N CYS A 184 17.04 -10.14 -3.08
CA CYS A 184 17.52 -9.49 -4.31
C CYS A 184 17.74 -10.49 -5.44
N GLU A 185 18.37 -11.62 -5.16
CA GLU A 185 18.61 -12.70 -6.14
C GLU A 185 17.30 -13.31 -6.63
N GLU A 186 16.33 -13.50 -5.75
CA GLU A 186 14.98 -13.95 -6.12
C GLU A 186 14.24 -12.94 -6.99
N VAL A 187 14.29 -11.64 -6.65
CA VAL A 187 13.68 -10.57 -7.47
C VAL A 187 14.24 -10.61 -8.88
N ILE A 188 15.58 -10.64 -9.04
CA ILE A 188 16.22 -10.66 -10.34
C ILE A 188 15.83 -11.93 -11.12
N THR A 189 15.92 -13.09 -10.47
CA THR A 189 15.63 -14.38 -11.09
C THR A 189 14.17 -14.49 -11.56
N ASP A 190 13.23 -14.06 -10.73
CA ASP A 190 11.82 -14.17 -11.04
C ASP A 190 11.36 -13.07 -12.00
N PHE A 191 11.99 -11.88 -11.97
CA PHE A 191 11.75 -10.86 -12.97
C PHE A 191 12.17 -11.33 -14.37
N GLU A 192 13.32 -12.01 -14.51
CA GLU A 192 13.77 -12.61 -15.77
C GLU A 192 12.75 -13.60 -16.36
N LYS A 193 12.02 -14.30 -15.50
CA LYS A 193 10.97 -15.23 -15.93
C LYS A 193 9.71 -14.49 -16.38
N ILE A 194 9.22 -13.52 -15.59
CA ILE A 194 7.98 -12.83 -15.90
C ILE A 194 8.11 -11.89 -17.10
N LYS A 195 9.24 -11.21 -17.28
CA LYS A 195 9.44 -10.29 -18.41
C LYS A 195 9.21 -10.93 -19.78
N ARG A 196 9.48 -12.24 -19.90
CA ARG A 196 9.28 -12.98 -21.15
C ARG A 196 7.84 -12.96 -21.66
N MET A 197 6.87 -12.75 -20.80
CA MET A 197 5.45 -12.64 -21.18
C MET A 197 5.11 -11.29 -21.85
N PHE A 198 6.03 -10.33 -21.80
CA PHE A 198 5.83 -8.96 -22.25
C PHE A 198 6.60 -8.63 -23.53
N TYR A 199 7.25 -9.61 -24.14
CA TYR A 199 7.99 -9.48 -25.39
C TYR A 199 7.49 -10.45 -26.44
N ASN A 200 7.62 -10.08 -27.73
CA ASN A 200 7.46 -11.03 -28.83
C ASN A 200 8.66 -11.99 -28.90
N GLN A 201 8.50 -13.07 -29.67
CA GLN A 201 9.52 -14.11 -29.74
C GLN A 201 10.81 -13.62 -30.42
N ASP A 202 10.71 -12.77 -31.43
CA ASP A 202 11.86 -12.26 -32.16
C ASP A 202 12.78 -11.41 -31.25
N ASP A 203 12.20 -10.52 -30.44
CA ASP A 203 12.95 -9.70 -29.50
C ASP A 203 13.57 -10.55 -28.36
N LEU A 204 12.87 -11.61 -27.93
CA LEU A 204 13.41 -12.56 -26.95
C LEU A 204 14.61 -13.33 -27.51
N ASP A 205 14.54 -13.78 -28.75
CA ASP A 205 15.62 -14.54 -29.40
C ASP A 205 16.82 -13.64 -29.68
N ASN A 206 16.58 -12.39 -30.05
CA ASN A 206 17.62 -11.39 -30.28
C ASN A 206 18.21 -10.81 -28.99
N GLN A 207 17.51 -10.87 -27.84
CA GLN A 207 17.87 -10.25 -26.57
C GLN A 207 17.95 -8.72 -26.61
N TYR A 208 17.30 -8.08 -27.60
CA TYR A 208 17.18 -6.62 -27.72
C TYR A 208 15.93 -6.22 -28.49
N VAL A 209 15.51 -4.98 -28.32
CA VAL A 209 14.52 -4.32 -29.20
C VAL A 209 15.23 -3.29 -30.08
N LEU A 210 14.71 -3.07 -31.30
CA LEU A 210 15.19 -2.00 -32.17
C LEU A 210 14.46 -0.69 -31.81
N GLY A 211 15.14 0.21 -31.12
CA GLY A 211 14.60 1.51 -30.74
C GLY A 211 15.16 2.66 -31.56
N GLU A 212 14.39 3.74 -31.74
CA GLU A 212 14.89 4.96 -32.36
C GLU A 212 15.91 5.65 -31.46
N GLY A 213 17.17 5.70 -31.91
CA GLY A 213 18.20 6.50 -31.26
C GLY A 213 17.92 8.00 -31.42
N ARG A 214 18.53 8.85 -30.53
CA ARG A 214 18.47 10.34 -30.67
C ARG A 214 18.89 10.89 -32.03
N THR A 215 19.51 10.08 -32.85
CA THR A 215 20.00 10.41 -34.21
C THR A 215 19.09 9.90 -35.30
N GLY A 216 17.90 9.33 -34.98
CA GLY A 216 16.97 8.74 -35.94
C GLY A 216 17.41 7.38 -36.53
N LEU A 217 18.53 6.81 -36.06
CA LEU A 217 19.01 5.50 -36.44
C LEU A 217 18.52 4.46 -35.44
N ASN A 218 17.90 3.39 -35.94
CA ASN A 218 17.55 2.24 -35.12
C ASN A 218 18.80 1.59 -34.53
N ARG A 219 18.86 1.45 -33.22
CA ARG A 219 19.94 0.75 -32.51
C ARG A 219 19.36 -0.34 -31.63
N PRO A 220 20.11 -1.45 -31.42
CA PRO A 220 19.71 -2.46 -30.46
C PRO A 220 19.74 -1.88 -29.04
N ILE A 221 18.64 -2.03 -28.30
CA ILE A 221 18.49 -1.65 -26.90
C ILE A 221 18.21 -2.94 -26.14
N PRO A 222 18.96 -3.26 -25.07
CA PRO A 222 18.72 -4.47 -24.28
C PRO A 222 17.28 -4.57 -23.79
N LEU A 223 16.81 -5.78 -23.55
CA LEU A 223 15.52 -6.01 -22.90
C LEU A 223 15.54 -5.43 -21.48
N VAL A 224 14.37 -5.07 -20.95
CA VAL A 224 14.22 -4.58 -19.60
C VAL A 224 14.87 -5.57 -18.62
N SER A 225 15.63 -5.06 -17.68
CA SER A 225 16.17 -5.78 -16.53
C SER A 225 15.79 -5.05 -15.24
N VAL A 226 16.06 -5.65 -14.09
CA VAL A 226 15.88 -5.00 -12.80
C VAL A 226 17.23 -4.72 -12.16
N SER A 227 17.43 -3.47 -11.73
CA SER A 227 18.57 -3.04 -10.94
C SER A 227 18.13 -2.77 -9.50
N ILE A 228 18.96 -3.17 -8.53
CA ILE A 228 18.66 -3.00 -7.10
C ILE A 228 19.85 -2.33 -6.41
N ALA A 229 19.66 -1.11 -5.94
CA ALA A 229 20.60 -0.43 -5.06
C ALA A 229 20.21 -0.68 -3.60
N VAL A 230 21.19 -0.97 -2.74
CA VAL A 230 20.92 -1.30 -1.33
C VAL A 230 21.69 -0.37 -0.41
N VAL A 231 20.99 0.23 0.54
CA VAL A 231 21.55 1.02 1.64
C VAL A 231 21.25 0.31 2.95
N THR A 232 22.26 0.15 3.81
CA THR A 232 22.10 -0.50 5.13
C THR A 232 22.81 0.31 6.22
N ASN A 233 22.35 0.20 7.47
CA ASN A 233 23.03 0.77 8.63
C ASN A 233 24.05 -0.18 9.28
N HIS A 234 24.50 -1.24 8.56
CA HIS A 234 25.42 -2.24 9.11
C HIS A 234 26.79 -1.68 9.56
N ARG A 235 27.27 -0.61 8.90
CA ARG A 235 28.59 0.00 9.20
C ARG A 235 28.53 1.52 9.30
N GLN A 236 27.36 2.11 9.20
CA GLN A 236 27.14 3.55 9.18
C GLN A 236 25.85 3.90 9.90
N GLN A 237 25.87 4.94 10.72
CA GLN A 237 24.66 5.52 11.29
C GLN A 237 24.22 6.67 10.39
N TYR A 238 22.90 6.81 10.21
CA TYR A 238 22.27 7.87 9.45
C TYR A 238 21.48 8.77 10.40
N GLU A 239 21.65 10.08 10.25
CA GLU A 239 20.97 11.10 11.07
C GLU A 239 19.72 11.65 10.37
N ASN A 240 19.63 11.49 9.05
CA ASN A 240 18.51 11.91 8.22
C ASN A 240 18.27 10.91 7.07
N ILE A 241 17.20 11.13 6.33
CA ILE A 241 16.78 10.27 5.20
C ILE A 241 17.18 10.84 3.82
N ASP A 242 17.85 12.01 3.79
CA ASP A 242 18.27 12.69 2.56
C ASP A 242 19.55 12.09 1.97
#